data_89494b87582bd6e742b82b4eb9dc5317
#
_entry.id   89494b87582bd6e742b82b4eb9dc5317
#
_cell.length_a   1.000
_cell.length_b   1.000
_cell.length_c   1.000
_cell.angle_alpha   90.00
_cell.angle_beta   90.00
_cell.angle_gamma   90.00
#
_symmetry.space_group_name_H-M   'P 1'
#
loop_
_entity.id
_entity.type
_entity.pdbx_description
1 polymer ?
#
loop_
_entity_poly.entity_id
_entity_poly.type
_entity_poly.pdbx_seq_one_letter_code
_entity_poly.pdbx_strand_id
1 'polypeptide(L)'
;MCIRDRIAVTCIFMGAGLPTTALYIMLATVAQPALGNLGVPPLASHLFVLYYGVISEITPPVCASAYAAAGIAGSNPFRTGLSAFSLGIGKLIVPMVFVYSPAMLIVLDDYFTWHEFLHTVITCGLGVFLLSASVAGYFLVSMNGPSRVLFGLAGIYLVAPSWTSTIYALIFASPVLFLQIVQYFRLKPAKQRT
;
A
#
# COMPACT_ATOMS: atom_id res chain seq x y z
N MET A 1 10.42 -16.59 -0.63
CA MET A 1 9.20 -15.94 -1.15
C MET A 1 8.01 -16.66 -0.54
N CYS A 2 7.23 -15.99 0.30
CA CYS A 2 6.13 -16.62 1.01
C CYS A 2 5.01 -17.02 0.04
N ILE A 3 4.23 -18.07 0.36
CA ILE A 3 3.09 -18.50 -0.47
C ILE A 3 2.07 -17.35 -0.62
N ARG A 4 1.89 -16.55 0.43
CA ARG A 4 1.03 -15.35 0.44
C ARG A 4 1.42 -14.34 -0.64
N ASP A 5 2.73 -14.08 -0.82
CA ASP A 5 3.24 -13.16 -1.84
C ASP A 5 2.96 -13.69 -3.26
N ARG A 6 3.10 -15.00 -3.46
CA ARG A 6 2.77 -15.65 -4.73
C ARG A 6 1.30 -15.53 -5.08
N ILE A 7 0.41 -15.74 -4.09
CA ILE A 7 -1.03 -15.58 -4.28
C ILE A 7 -1.35 -14.13 -4.64
N ALA A 8 -0.76 -13.14 -3.94
CA ALA A 8 -0.95 -11.72 -4.24
C ALA A 8 -0.56 -11.38 -5.69
N VAL A 9 0.62 -11.80 -6.11
CA VAL A 9 1.11 -11.59 -7.48
C VAL A 9 0.20 -12.26 -8.50
N THR A 10 -0.22 -13.51 -8.24
CA THR A 10 -1.15 -14.25 -9.12
C THR A 10 -2.50 -13.52 -9.22
N CYS A 11 -3.05 -13.03 -8.11
CA CYS A 11 -4.30 -12.26 -8.12
C CYS A 11 -4.20 -11.00 -8.98
N ILE A 12 -3.08 -10.27 -8.92
CA ILE A 12 -2.86 -9.08 -9.74
C ILE A 12 -2.82 -9.43 -11.23
N PHE A 13 -2.05 -10.48 -11.60
CA PHE A 13 -1.92 -10.88 -13.01
C PHE A 13 -3.20 -11.46 -13.58
N MET A 14 -3.89 -12.33 -12.84
CA MET A 14 -5.16 -12.93 -13.28
C MET A 14 -6.30 -11.89 -13.33
N GLY A 15 -6.19 -10.83 -12.51
CA GLY A 15 -7.15 -9.73 -12.48
C GLY A 15 -7.09 -8.79 -13.66
N ALA A 16 -6.02 -8.86 -14.45
CA ALA A 16 -5.82 -7.98 -15.58
C ALA A 16 -6.88 -8.24 -16.67
N GLY A 17 -7.84 -7.31 -16.80
CA GLY A 17 -8.83 -7.31 -17.88
C GLY A 17 -10.14 -8.06 -17.61
N LEU A 18 -10.34 -8.57 -16.40
CA LEU A 18 -11.61 -9.19 -16.00
C LEU A 18 -12.46 -8.24 -15.16
N PRO A 19 -13.81 -8.26 -15.29
CA PRO A 19 -14.69 -7.55 -14.35
C PRO A 19 -14.44 -8.01 -12.92
N THR A 20 -14.42 -7.07 -11.97
CA THR A 20 -14.11 -7.32 -10.54
C THR A 20 -14.92 -8.44 -9.92
N THR A 21 -16.22 -8.56 -10.25
CA THR A 21 -17.10 -9.59 -9.71
C THR A 21 -16.71 -11.00 -10.17
N ALA A 22 -16.49 -11.17 -11.48
CA ALA A 22 -16.08 -12.47 -12.04
C ALA A 22 -14.69 -12.87 -11.53
N LEU A 23 -13.78 -11.91 -11.47
CA LEU A 23 -12.45 -12.09 -10.93
C LEU A 23 -12.47 -12.53 -9.46
N TYR A 24 -13.27 -11.85 -8.62
CA TYR A 24 -13.39 -12.21 -7.22
C TYR A 24 -13.88 -13.64 -7.04
N ILE A 25 -14.94 -14.06 -7.75
CA ILE A 25 -15.48 -15.43 -7.66
C ILE A 25 -14.40 -16.45 -8.04
N MET A 26 -13.71 -16.22 -9.16
CA MET A 26 -12.66 -17.13 -9.63
C MET A 26 -11.48 -17.21 -8.67
N LEU A 27 -10.98 -16.06 -8.18
CA LEU A 27 -9.85 -16.03 -7.27
C LEU A 27 -10.20 -16.55 -5.87
N ALA A 28 -11.42 -16.30 -5.39
CA ALA A 28 -11.87 -16.78 -4.09
C ALA A 28 -11.89 -18.31 -4.04
N THR A 29 -12.31 -18.97 -5.12
CA THR A 29 -12.34 -20.44 -5.17
C THR A 29 -10.95 -21.07 -5.08
N VAL A 30 -9.92 -20.41 -5.57
CA VAL A 30 -8.54 -20.95 -5.60
C VAL A 30 -7.70 -20.42 -4.42
N ALA A 31 -7.77 -19.12 -4.15
CA ALA A 31 -6.89 -18.48 -3.17
C ALA A 31 -7.36 -18.65 -1.73
N GLN A 32 -8.67 -18.68 -1.48
CA GLN A 32 -9.19 -18.83 -0.12
C GLN A 32 -8.79 -20.15 0.54
N PRO A 33 -8.92 -21.33 -0.11
CA PRO A 33 -8.46 -22.58 0.48
C PRO A 33 -6.94 -22.60 0.73
N ALA A 34 -6.16 -22.01 -0.19
CA ALA A 34 -4.70 -21.93 -0.04
C ALA A 34 -4.29 -21.05 1.14
N LEU A 35 -4.98 -19.93 1.39
CA LEU A 35 -4.76 -19.06 2.54
C LEU A 35 -5.29 -19.71 3.83
N GLY A 36 -6.41 -20.40 3.78
CA GLY A 36 -6.97 -21.15 4.91
C GLY A 36 -6.02 -22.22 5.44
N ASN A 37 -5.35 -22.96 4.55
CA ASN A 37 -4.32 -23.93 4.91
C ASN A 37 -3.10 -23.31 5.61
N LEU A 38 -2.90 -22.00 5.48
CA LEU A 38 -1.87 -21.22 6.17
C LEU A 38 -2.37 -20.62 7.50
N GLY A 39 -3.59 -20.99 7.95
CA GLY A 39 -4.19 -20.48 9.18
C GLY A 39 -4.76 -19.07 9.08
N VAL A 40 -4.97 -18.54 7.87
CA VAL A 40 -5.58 -17.22 7.68
C VAL A 40 -7.10 -17.32 7.86
N PRO A 41 -7.72 -16.45 8.69
CA PRO A 41 -9.17 -16.43 8.84
C PRO A 41 -9.90 -16.26 7.50
N PRO A 42 -11.06 -16.88 7.28
CA PRO A 42 -11.79 -16.82 6.01
C PRO A 42 -12.09 -15.37 5.57
N LEU A 43 -12.52 -14.52 6.49
CA LEU A 43 -12.82 -13.11 6.20
C LEU A 43 -11.57 -12.36 5.70
N ALA A 44 -10.43 -12.55 6.36
CA ALA A 44 -9.16 -11.95 5.94
C ALA A 44 -8.75 -12.44 4.54
N SER A 45 -8.95 -13.73 4.25
CA SER A 45 -8.64 -14.33 2.95
C SER A 45 -9.52 -13.75 1.84
N HIS A 46 -10.82 -13.58 2.08
CA HIS A 46 -11.74 -12.97 1.12
C HIS A 46 -11.44 -11.51 0.86
N LEU A 47 -11.15 -10.73 1.90
CA LEU A 47 -10.74 -9.33 1.76
C LEU A 47 -9.41 -9.21 1.01
N PHE A 48 -8.44 -10.07 1.29
CA PHE A 48 -7.16 -10.12 0.59
C PHE A 48 -7.36 -10.29 -0.93
N VAL A 49 -8.16 -11.28 -1.32
CA VAL A 49 -8.46 -11.56 -2.73
C VAL A 49 -9.21 -10.40 -3.39
N LEU A 50 -10.21 -9.84 -2.72
CA LEU A 50 -10.99 -8.72 -3.22
C LEU A 50 -10.12 -7.48 -3.47
N TYR A 51 -9.27 -7.11 -2.50
CA TYR A 51 -8.40 -5.95 -2.64
C TYR A 51 -7.39 -6.10 -3.77
N TYR A 52 -6.73 -7.26 -3.91
CA TYR A 52 -5.81 -7.47 -5.02
C TYR A 52 -6.52 -7.53 -6.36
N GLY A 53 -7.74 -8.05 -6.41
CA GLY A 53 -8.59 -7.99 -7.58
C GLY A 53 -8.89 -6.56 -8.03
N VAL A 54 -9.29 -5.69 -7.10
CA VAL A 54 -9.55 -4.27 -7.40
C VAL A 54 -8.26 -3.52 -7.80
N ILE A 55 -7.13 -3.82 -7.17
CA ILE A 55 -5.84 -3.20 -7.49
C ILE A 55 -5.40 -3.56 -8.92
N SER A 56 -5.71 -4.75 -9.42
CA SER A 56 -5.35 -5.17 -10.77
C SER A 56 -5.92 -4.26 -11.86
N GLU A 57 -7.07 -3.60 -11.62
CA GLU A 57 -7.67 -2.66 -12.58
C GLU A 57 -6.88 -1.36 -12.80
N ILE A 58 -6.00 -1.00 -11.87
CA ILE A 58 -5.10 0.15 -12.00
C ILE A 58 -3.65 -0.26 -12.29
N THR A 59 -3.38 -1.58 -12.39
CA THR A 59 -2.03 -2.09 -12.58
C THR A 59 -1.69 -2.27 -14.06
N PRO A 60 -0.62 -1.67 -14.58
CA PRO A 60 -0.16 -1.95 -15.93
C PRO A 60 0.14 -3.45 -16.14
N PRO A 61 -0.11 -4.02 -17.32
CA PRO A 61 -0.34 -3.35 -18.60
C PRO A 61 -1.80 -3.05 -18.96
N VAL A 62 -2.79 -3.58 -18.25
CA VAL A 62 -4.18 -3.51 -18.68
C VAL A 62 -4.87 -2.21 -18.20
N CYS A 63 -4.76 -1.83 -16.92
CA CYS A 63 -5.23 -0.55 -16.35
C CYS A 63 -6.58 -0.05 -16.91
N ALA A 64 -7.59 -0.91 -17.02
CA ALA A 64 -8.82 -0.59 -17.75
C ALA A 64 -9.48 0.72 -17.29
N SER A 65 -9.58 0.93 -15.97
CA SER A 65 -10.17 2.14 -15.39
C SER A 65 -9.33 3.40 -15.67
N ALA A 66 -7.99 3.30 -15.64
CA ALA A 66 -7.12 4.41 -15.95
C ALA A 66 -7.13 4.76 -17.44
N TYR A 67 -7.27 3.78 -18.33
CA TYR A 67 -7.37 4.00 -19.77
C TYR A 67 -8.71 4.63 -20.16
N ALA A 68 -9.81 4.23 -19.51
CA ALA A 68 -11.10 4.90 -19.70
C ALA A 68 -11.04 6.38 -19.28
N ALA A 69 -10.43 6.67 -18.12
CA ALA A 69 -10.22 8.04 -17.66
C ALA A 69 -9.33 8.85 -18.61
N ALA A 70 -8.28 8.24 -19.16
CA ALA A 70 -7.40 8.86 -20.15
C ALA A 70 -8.15 9.23 -21.43
N GLY A 71 -9.10 8.37 -21.89
CA GLY A 71 -9.95 8.64 -23.03
C GLY A 71 -10.85 9.87 -22.84
N ILE A 72 -11.41 10.03 -21.62
CA ILE A 72 -12.23 11.20 -21.28
C ILE A 72 -11.38 12.47 -21.20
N ALA A 73 -10.17 12.37 -20.61
CA ALA A 73 -9.27 13.50 -20.42
C ALA A 73 -8.46 13.87 -21.68
N GLY A 74 -8.54 13.09 -22.77
CA GLY A 74 -7.71 13.28 -23.96
C GLY A 74 -6.20 13.11 -23.71
N SER A 75 -5.82 12.35 -22.68
CA SER A 75 -4.43 12.16 -22.26
C SER A 75 -3.87 10.83 -22.78
N ASN A 76 -2.52 10.66 -22.69
CA ASN A 76 -1.88 9.42 -23.10
C ASN A 76 -2.23 8.27 -22.12
N PRO A 77 -2.90 7.18 -22.60
CA PRO A 77 -3.40 6.11 -21.74
C PRO A 77 -2.30 5.46 -20.90
N PHE A 78 -1.15 5.12 -21.50
CA PHE A 78 -0.07 4.44 -20.81
C PHE A 78 0.55 5.29 -19.68
N ARG A 79 0.75 6.60 -19.93
CA ARG A 79 1.25 7.52 -18.91
C ARG A 79 0.25 7.71 -17.78
N THR A 80 -1.05 7.77 -18.12
CA THR A 80 -2.11 7.86 -17.12
C THR A 80 -2.17 6.59 -16.28
N GLY A 81 -2.02 5.40 -16.88
CA GLY A 81 -1.93 4.14 -16.15
C GLY A 81 -0.75 4.07 -15.19
N LEU A 82 0.45 4.49 -15.63
CA LEU A 82 1.62 4.56 -14.75
C LEU A 82 1.43 5.53 -13.59
N SER A 83 0.81 6.69 -13.84
CA SER A 83 0.50 7.66 -12.79
C SER A 83 -0.54 7.10 -11.80
N ALA A 84 -1.58 6.45 -12.29
CA ALA A 84 -2.60 5.79 -11.46
C ALA A 84 -1.98 4.70 -10.58
N PHE A 85 -1.11 3.87 -11.14
CA PHE A 85 -0.39 2.83 -10.39
C PHE A 85 0.52 3.42 -9.31
N SER A 86 1.30 4.46 -9.64
CA SER A 86 2.18 5.12 -8.67
C SER A 86 1.41 5.75 -7.50
N LEU A 87 0.26 6.34 -7.76
CA LEU A 87 -0.64 6.86 -6.70
C LEU A 87 -1.28 5.73 -5.88
N GLY A 88 -1.54 4.59 -6.52
CA GLY A 88 -2.17 3.42 -5.89
C GLY A 88 -1.21 2.49 -5.16
N ILE A 89 0.11 2.71 -5.20
CA ILE A 89 1.11 1.76 -4.69
C ILE A 89 0.94 1.45 -3.18
N GLY A 90 0.50 2.42 -2.40
CA GLY A 90 0.21 2.23 -0.98
C GLY A 90 -0.92 1.21 -0.72
N LYS A 91 -1.84 1.04 -1.66
CA LYS A 91 -2.95 0.08 -1.55
C LYS A 91 -2.49 -1.38 -1.66
N LEU A 92 -1.35 -1.65 -2.30
CA LEU A 92 -0.78 -3.00 -2.42
C LEU A 92 -0.47 -3.63 -1.06
N ILE A 93 -0.22 -2.81 -0.06
CA ILE A 93 0.25 -3.26 1.25
C ILE A 93 -0.92 -3.54 2.19
N VAL A 94 -2.04 -2.81 2.05
CA VAL A 94 -3.20 -2.95 2.93
C VAL A 94 -3.73 -4.39 3.03
N PRO A 95 -3.94 -5.15 1.93
CA PRO A 95 -4.41 -6.53 2.02
C PRO A 95 -3.42 -7.47 2.73
N MET A 96 -2.12 -7.20 2.66
CA MET A 96 -1.14 -7.96 3.45
C MET A 96 -1.37 -7.79 4.95
N VAL A 97 -1.73 -6.59 5.40
CA VAL A 97 -1.98 -6.34 6.82
C VAL A 97 -3.14 -7.18 7.34
N PHE A 98 -4.21 -7.38 6.58
CA PHE A 98 -5.34 -8.25 6.99
C PHE A 98 -4.91 -9.70 7.24
N VAL A 99 -3.94 -10.17 6.48
CA VAL A 99 -3.44 -11.55 6.59
C VAL A 99 -2.40 -11.71 7.69
N TYR A 100 -1.57 -10.69 7.93
CA TYR A 100 -0.53 -10.73 8.96
C TYR A 100 -1.03 -10.27 10.34
N SER A 101 -2.05 -9.41 10.38
CA SER A 101 -2.65 -8.87 11.61
C SER A 101 -4.18 -8.89 11.52
N PRO A 102 -4.82 -10.06 11.72
CA PRO A 102 -6.28 -10.19 11.69
C PRO A 102 -6.99 -9.31 12.74
N ALA A 103 -6.27 -8.83 13.76
CA ALA A 103 -6.76 -7.86 14.74
C ALA A 103 -7.29 -6.56 14.11
N MET A 104 -6.87 -6.23 12.87
CA MET A 104 -7.42 -5.11 12.12
C MET A 104 -8.89 -5.31 11.71
N LEU A 105 -9.35 -6.56 11.69
CA LEU A 105 -10.74 -6.93 11.39
C LEU A 105 -11.51 -7.04 12.71
N ILE A 106 -12.24 -5.96 13.08
CA ILE A 106 -13.00 -5.84 14.34
C ILE A 106 -14.01 -6.98 14.54
N VAL A 107 -14.46 -7.62 13.45
CA VAL A 107 -15.46 -8.69 13.46
C VAL A 107 -14.92 -10.03 13.96
N LEU A 108 -13.60 -10.17 14.10
CA LEU A 108 -12.96 -11.40 14.55
C LEU A 108 -12.66 -11.31 16.06
N ASP A 109 -13.66 -11.61 16.90
CA ASP A 109 -13.58 -11.48 18.37
C ASP A 109 -12.38 -12.24 18.97
N ASP A 110 -12.00 -13.39 18.40
CA ASP A 110 -10.87 -14.20 18.86
C ASP A 110 -9.49 -13.52 18.69
N TYR A 111 -9.38 -12.56 17.78
CA TYR A 111 -8.13 -11.85 17.45
C TYR A 111 -8.17 -10.38 17.82
N PHE A 112 -9.32 -9.87 18.31
CA PHE A 112 -9.52 -8.45 18.54
C PHE A 112 -9.06 -8.03 19.92
N THR A 113 -8.07 -7.13 19.96
CA THR A 113 -7.71 -6.38 21.16
C THR A 113 -7.57 -4.90 20.79
N TRP A 114 -8.17 -4.01 21.57
CA TRP A 114 -8.13 -2.56 21.31
C TRP A 114 -6.72 -2.01 21.14
N HIS A 115 -5.78 -2.54 21.91
CA HIS A 115 -4.39 -2.10 21.84
C HIS A 115 -3.72 -2.49 20.51
N GLU A 116 -3.86 -3.74 20.08
CA GLU A 116 -3.31 -4.22 18.81
C GLU A 116 -3.99 -3.59 17.61
N PHE A 117 -5.31 -3.43 17.67
CA PHE A 117 -6.07 -2.74 16.63
C PHE A 117 -5.57 -1.31 16.43
N LEU A 118 -5.51 -0.51 17.51
CA LEU A 118 -5.08 0.88 17.42
C LEU A 118 -3.63 1.01 16.95
N HIS A 119 -2.75 0.16 17.48
CA HIS A 119 -1.35 0.08 17.02
C HIS A 119 -1.26 -0.22 15.53
N THR A 120 -1.95 -1.27 15.05
CA THR A 120 -1.93 -1.68 13.63
C THR A 120 -2.51 -0.60 12.71
N VAL A 121 -3.62 0.03 13.09
CA VAL A 121 -4.24 1.11 12.28
C VAL A 121 -3.30 2.31 12.16
N ILE A 122 -2.70 2.75 13.26
CA ILE A 122 -1.79 3.89 13.25
C ILE A 122 -0.51 3.57 12.46
N THR A 123 0.11 2.43 12.70
CA THR A 123 1.35 2.04 12.01
C THR A 123 1.11 1.81 10.52
N CYS A 124 0.03 1.13 10.15
CA CYS A 124 -0.34 0.92 8.76
C CYS A 124 -0.65 2.26 8.06
N GLY A 125 -1.45 3.13 8.67
CA GLY A 125 -1.79 4.44 8.13
C GLY A 125 -0.55 5.31 7.90
N LEU A 126 0.34 5.38 8.88
CA LEU A 126 1.62 6.08 8.75
C LEU A 126 2.53 5.42 7.70
N GLY A 127 2.57 4.10 7.64
CA GLY A 127 3.37 3.36 6.67
C GLY A 127 2.93 3.65 5.23
N VAL A 128 1.63 3.59 4.95
CA VAL A 128 1.06 3.94 3.64
C VAL A 128 1.34 5.40 3.29
N PHE A 129 1.24 6.30 4.26
CA PHE A 129 1.53 7.72 4.07
C PHE A 129 2.99 7.96 3.70
N LEU A 130 3.95 7.35 4.41
CA LEU A 130 5.37 7.47 4.11
C LEU A 130 5.73 6.87 2.74
N LEU A 131 5.14 5.74 2.37
CA LEU A 131 5.30 5.15 1.05
C LEU A 131 4.79 6.05 -0.05
N SER A 132 3.59 6.61 0.12
CA SER A 132 3.01 7.52 -0.85
C SER A 132 3.85 8.78 -1.02
N ALA A 133 4.38 9.34 0.07
CA ALA A 133 5.29 10.47 0.05
C ALA A 133 6.63 10.13 -0.63
N SER A 134 7.17 8.94 -0.41
CA SER A 134 8.38 8.43 -1.07
C SER A 134 8.20 8.32 -2.59
N VAL A 135 7.07 7.77 -3.05
CA VAL A 135 6.76 7.62 -4.48
C VAL A 135 6.51 8.97 -5.12
N ALA A 136 5.73 9.82 -4.47
CA ALA A 136 5.47 11.20 -4.94
C ALA A 136 6.76 12.05 -4.99
N GLY A 137 7.77 11.72 -4.16
CA GLY A 137 9.03 12.46 -4.07
C GLY A 137 8.88 13.83 -3.42
N TYR A 138 7.80 14.06 -2.71
CA TYR A 138 7.47 15.30 -2.03
C TYR A 138 6.80 15.03 -0.68
N PHE A 139 7.23 15.74 0.34
CA PHE A 139 6.62 15.74 1.67
C PHE A 139 6.42 17.19 2.13
N LEU A 140 7.39 17.83 2.77
CA LEU A 140 7.40 19.26 3.05
C LEU A 140 8.15 20.04 1.96
N VAL A 141 9.18 19.42 1.41
CA VAL A 141 10.04 19.93 0.33
C VAL A 141 10.29 18.76 -0.63
N SER A 142 10.71 19.05 -1.86
CA SER A 142 11.13 18.02 -2.83
C SER A 142 12.23 17.15 -2.23
N MET A 143 12.04 15.82 -2.34
CA MET A 143 12.96 14.83 -1.76
C MET A 143 14.06 14.45 -2.76
N ASN A 144 15.29 14.36 -2.27
CA ASN A 144 16.41 13.78 -2.99
C ASN A 144 16.24 12.25 -3.10
N GLY A 145 16.89 11.61 -4.09
CA GLY A 145 16.83 10.17 -4.30
C GLY A 145 17.08 9.32 -3.04
N PRO A 146 18.17 9.53 -2.28
CA PRO A 146 18.43 8.78 -1.04
C PRO A 146 17.33 8.93 0.01
N SER A 147 16.80 10.16 0.18
CA SER A 147 15.71 10.43 1.13
C SER A 147 14.41 9.70 0.74
N ARG A 148 14.13 9.56 -0.56
CA ARG A 148 12.98 8.80 -1.06
C ARG A 148 13.11 7.32 -0.72
N VAL A 149 14.27 6.74 -0.94
CA VAL A 149 14.53 5.32 -0.63
C VAL A 149 14.38 5.05 0.88
N LEU A 150 14.97 5.90 1.72
CA LEU A 150 14.86 5.76 3.17
C LEU A 150 13.42 5.89 3.67
N PHE A 151 12.64 6.81 3.12
CA PHE A 151 11.21 6.96 3.44
C PHE A 151 10.38 5.77 2.97
N GLY A 152 10.71 5.23 1.79
CA GLY A 152 10.08 4.00 1.28
C GLY A 152 10.35 2.79 2.16
N LEU A 153 11.61 2.59 2.57
CA LEU A 153 11.98 1.53 3.51
C LEU A 153 11.30 1.70 4.87
N ALA A 154 11.28 2.92 5.42
CA ALA A 154 10.58 3.21 6.66
C ALA A 154 9.09 2.87 6.56
N GLY A 155 8.44 3.21 5.44
CA GLY A 155 7.05 2.88 5.19
C GLY A 155 6.79 1.37 5.15
N ILE A 156 7.65 0.60 4.46
CA ILE A 156 7.54 -0.88 4.40
C ILE A 156 7.68 -1.50 5.79
N TYR A 157 8.68 -1.08 6.58
CA TYR A 157 8.87 -1.57 7.94
C TYR A 157 7.72 -1.20 8.87
N LEU A 158 7.10 -0.03 8.68
CA LEU A 158 6.01 0.44 9.54
C LEU A 158 4.71 -0.34 9.30
N VAL A 159 4.52 -0.87 8.11
CA VAL A 159 3.35 -1.68 7.76
C VAL A 159 3.42 -3.09 8.36
N ALA A 160 4.62 -3.63 8.62
CA ALA A 160 4.75 -4.89 9.31
C ALA A 160 4.35 -4.69 10.81
N PRO A 161 3.25 -5.34 11.29
CA PRO A 161 2.69 -5.07 12.61
C PRO A 161 3.50 -5.77 13.71
N SER A 162 4.72 -5.31 13.94
CA SER A 162 5.57 -5.78 15.04
C SER A 162 6.29 -4.61 15.69
N TRP A 163 6.49 -4.69 17.00
CA TRP A 163 7.19 -3.67 17.77
C TRP A 163 8.62 -3.44 17.27
N THR A 164 9.31 -4.51 16.89
CA THR A 164 10.66 -4.43 16.32
C THR A 164 10.69 -3.70 15.00
N SER A 165 9.72 -3.98 14.10
CA SER A 165 9.60 -3.29 12.82
C SER A 165 9.31 -1.79 12.98
N THR A 166 8.49 -1.42 13.97
CA THR A 166 8.20 -0.02 14.29
C THR A 166 9.47 0.73 14.72
N ILE A 167 10.33 0.11 15.51
CA ILE A 167 11.61 0.73 15.91
C ILE A 167 12.52 0.96 14.69
N TYR A 168 12.67 -0.03 13.81
CA TYR A 168 13.46 0.14 12.59
C TYR A 168 12.88 1.21 11.67
N ALA A 169 11.55 1.27 11.52
CA ALA A 169 10.89 2.30 10.75
C ALA A 169 11.18 3.72 11.29
N LEU A 170 11.16 3.91 12.60
CA LEU A 170 11.50 5.18 13.24
C LEU A 170 12.97 5.56 13.02
N ILE A 171 13.90 4.59 13.08
CA ILE A 171 15.33 4.82 12.79
C ILE A 171 15.53 5.31 11.36
N PHE A 172 14.82 4.75 10.36
CA PHE A 172 14.94 5.16 8.97
C PHE A 172 14.19 6.46 8.67
N ALA A 173 13.05 6.70 9.31
CA ALA A 173 12.26 7.92 9.10
C ALA A 173 12.86 9.15 9.75
N SER A 174 13.47 9.02 10.94
CA SER A 174 13.94 10.17 11.74
C SER A 174 14.96 11.07 11.02
N PRO A 175 16.01 10.56 10.35
CA PRO A 175 16.97 11.42 9.68
C PRO A 175 16.34 12.17 8.49
N VAL A 176 15.41 11.52 7.79
CA VAL A 176 14.75 12.16 6.64
C VAL A 176 13.78 13.23 7.11
N LEU A 177 12.99 12.98 8.16
CA LEU A 177 12.10 13.96 8.76
C LEU A 177 12.89 15.17 9.26
N PHE A 178 14.02 14.95 9.93
CA PHE A 178 14.89 16.03 10.39
C PHE A 178 15.41 16.89 9.22
N LEU A 179 15.91 16.26 8.16
CA LEU A 179 16.39 16.97 6.97
C LEU A 179 15.28 17.77 6.29
N GLN A 180 14.08 17.21 6.17
CA GLN A 180 12.93 17.87 5.57
C GLN A 180 12.49 19.09 6.38
N ILE A 181 12.47 18.99 7.70
CA ILE A 181 12.12 20.10 8.60
C ILE A 181 13.17 21.21 8.46
N VAL A 182 14.46 20.89 8.49
CA VAL A 182 15.54 21.88 8.35
C VAL A 182 15.47 22.58 6.99
N GLN A 183 15.26 21.86 5.90
CA GLN A 183 15.10 22.43 4.57
C GLN A 183 13.85 23.32 4.45
N TYR A 184 12.75 22.90 5.05
CA TYR A 184 11.51 23.69 5.08
C TYR A 184 11.72 25.04 5.76
N PHE A 185 12.38 25.07 6.92
CA PHE A 185 12.67 26.32 7.63
C PHE A 185 13.68 27.20 6.89
N ARG A 186 14.62 26.62 6.14
CA ARG A 186 15.56 27.38 5.30
C ARG A 186 14.89 28.05 4.10
N LEU A 187 13.88 27.41 3.49
CA LEU A 187 13.21 27.93 2.30
C LEU A 187 12.07 28.89 2.60
N LYS A 188 11.46 28.79 3.79
CA LYS A 188 10.37 29.67 4.19
C LYS A 188 10.73 31.19 4.20
N PRO A 189 11.90 31.64 4.69
CA PRO A 189 12.26 33.04 4.68
C PRO A 189 12.56 33.62 3.28
N ALA A 190 12.90 32.77 2.30
CA ALA A 190 13.16 33.21 0.94
C ALA A 190 11.87 33.56 0.16
N LYS A 191 10.77 32.85 0.46
CA LYS A 191 9.47 33.02 -0.21
C LYS A 191 8.65 34.23 0.30
N GLN A 192 9.03 34.83 1.43
CA GLN A 192 8.38 36.05 1.96
C GLN A 192 9.04 37.36 1.49
N ARG A 193 10.12 37.27 0.69
CA ARG A 193 10.85 38.43 0.17
C ARG A 193 10.61 38.69 -1.33
N THR A 194 9.77 37.90 -1.97
CA THR A 194 9.29 38.09 -3.35
C THR A 194 7.80 38.36 -3.36
#